data_d14a17d426065bc0ca0ac40577b8cec0
#
_entry.id   d14a17d426065bc0ca0ac40577b8cec0
#
_cell.length_a   1.000
_cell.length_b   1.000
_cell.length_c   1.000
_cell.angle_alpha   90.00
_cell.angle_beta   90.00
_cell.angle_gamma   90.00
#
_symmetry.space_group_name_H-M   'P 1'
#
loop_
_entity.id
_entity.type
_entity.pdbx_description
1 polymer ?
#
loop_
_entity_poly.entity_id
_entity_poly.type
_entity_poly.pdbx_seq_one_letter_code
_entity_poly.pdbx_strand_id
1 'polypeptide(L)'
;QMLPLYGYTAVVIYKDELYVAAMYTDENDKWDPAHYNTRNLHKLVKRVQKDLPDNRLVEHLGNCSLTWHCCTAQNLFYRRWEAGIPSSPVCNANCFGCISLQPAECCPSPQSRIKFRPTPKEIAQIGIYHLETAPDAIISFGQGCEGEPSLAVDNIVPAIEKIRKKYPPTYMNLKII
;
A
#
# COMPACT_ATOMS: atom_id res chain seq x y z
N GLN A 1 2.83 -1.49 -18.54
CA GLN A 1 3.35 -2.29 -17.43
C GLN A 1 2.20 -3.14 -16.92
N MET A 2 2.28 -4.46 -17.09
CA MET A 2 1.35 -5.34 -16.41
C MET A 2 1.75 -5.37 -14.95
N LEU A 3 0.87 -4.90 -14.07
CA LEU A 3 0.98 -5.21 -12.66
C LEU A 3 0.85 -6.72 -12.50
N PRO A 4 1.68 -7.38 -11.68
CA PRO A 4 1.45 -8.76 -11.35
C PRO A 4 0.10 -8.85 -10.63
N LEU A 5 -0.93 -9.17 -11.39
CA LEU A 5 -2.20 -9.57 -10.82
C LEU A 5 -1.94 -10.92 -10.15
N TYR A 6 -1.95 -10.93 -8.83
CA TYR A 6 -2.13 -12.17 -8.10
C TYR A 6 -3.52 -12.69 -8.45
N GLY A 7 -3.60 -13.34 -9.61
CA GLY A 7 -4.82 -14.00 -10.03
C GLY A 7 -5.00 -15.29 -9.25
N TYR A 8 -6.20 -15.84 -9.29
CA TYR A 8 -6.44 -17.18 -8.78
C TYR A 8 -5.54 -18.15 -9.56
N THR A 9 -4.70 -18.88 -8.83
CA THR A 9 -3.90 -19.96 -9.40
C THR A 9 -4.19 -21.25 -8.68
N ALA A 10 -4.00 -22.38 -9.37
CA ALA A 10 -4.07 -23.68 -8.72
C ALA A 10 -2.88 -23.82 -7.77
N VAL A 11 -3.17 -24.11 -6.51
CA VAL A 11 -2.18 -24.41 -5.50
C VAL A 11 -2.36 -25.89 -5.11
N VAL A 12 -1.30 -26.67 -5.17
CA VAL A 12 -1.31 -28.09 -4.84
C VAL A 12 -0.18 -28.44 -3.88
N ILE A 13 -0.39 -29.45 -3.06
CA ILE A 13 0.66 -30.07 -2.25
C ILE A 13 1.12 -31.35 -2.97
N TYR A 14 2.39 -31.43 -3.25
CA TYR A 14 3.00 -32.64 -3.82
C TYR A 14 4.31 -32.93 -3.10
N LYS A 15 4.43 -34.14 -2.54
CA LYS A 15 5.60 -34.56 -1.73
C LYS A 15 5.93 -33.59 -0.58
N ASP A 16 4.88 -33.14 0.14
CA ASP A 16 4.95 -32.21 1.28
C ASP A 16 5.47 -30.79 0.92
N GLU A 17 5.52 -30.45 -0.37
CA GLU A 17 5.87 -29.11 -0.86
C GLU A 17 4.69 -28.45 -1.56
N LEU A 18 4.62 -27.11 -1.49
CA LEU A 18 3.60 -26.31 -2.17
C LEU A 18 4.05 -26.01 -3.59
N TYR A 19 3.18 -26.32 -4.54
CA TYR A 19 3.34 -25.97 -5.95
C TYR A 19 2.22 -25.05 -6.41
N VAL A 20 2.55 -24.09 -7.28
CA VAL A 20 1.60 -23.16 -7.90
C VAL A 20 1.73 -23.23 -9.41
N ALA A 21 0.60 -23.16 -10.10
CA ALA A 21 0.58 -23.04 -11.55
C ALA A 21 0.87 -21.56 -11.92
N ALA A 22 2.14 -21.21 -11.95
CA ALA A 22 2.60 -19.85 -12.23
C ALA A 22 3.78 -19.85 -13.19
N MET A 23 3.92 -18.78 -13.94
CA MET A 23 5.07 -18.52 -14.79
C MET A 23 5.75 -17.24 -14.34
N TYR A 24 7.06 -17.29 -14.18
CA TYR A 24 7.84 -16.11 -13.85
C TYR A 24 7.88 -15.18 -15.07
N THR A 25 7.41 -13.94 -14.93
CA THR A 25 7.28 -13.01 -16.05
C THR A 25 8.39 -11.97 -16.11
N ASP A 26 9.02 -11.67 -14.98
CA ASP A 26 10.19 -10.79 -14.90
C ASP A 26 11.05 -11.11 -13.68
N GLU A 27 12.34 -10.78 -13.74
CA GLU A 27 13.32 -11.02 -12.68
C GLU A 27 13.56 -9.76 -11.82
N ASN A 28 12.53 -8.95 -11.60
CA ASN A 28 12.69 -7.72 -10.84
C ASN A 28 12.67 -7.99 -9.34
N ASP A 29 13.77 -7.68 -8.67
CA ASP A 29 13.98 -7.78 -7.23
C ASP A 29 12.92 -7.03 -6.38
N LYS A 30 12.22 -6.06 -6.97
CA LYS A 30 11.13 -5.32 -6.31
C LYS A 30 9.98 -6.21 -5.84
N TRP A 31 9.77 -7.33 -6.50
CA TRP A 31 8.66 -8.25 -6.26
C TRP A 31 9.07 -9.52 -5.51
N ASP A 32 10.34 -9.68 -5.18
CA ASP A 32 10.82 -10.87 -4.49
C ASP A 32 10.20 -10.95 -3.07
N PRO A 33 9.39 -11.98 -2.78
CA PRO A 33 8.76 -12.17 -1.47
C PRO A 33 9.77 -12.31 -0.32
N ALA A 34 11.01 -12.68 -0.58
CA ALA A 34 12.07 -12.77 0.43
C ALA A 34 12.37 -11.41 1.11
N HIS A 35 12.02 -10.30 0.47
CA HIS A 35 12.21 -8.96 1.02
C HIS A 35 11.11 -8.51 1.97
N TYR A 36 10.06 -9.31 2.17
CA TYR A 36 8.89 -8.98 2.97
C TYR A 36 8.75 -9.91 4.20
N ASN A 37 7.90 -9.51 5.13
CA ASN A 37 7.55 -10.30 6.32
C ASN A 37 8.75 -10.74 7.18
N THR A 38 9.82 -9.95 7.19
CA THR A 38 11.03 -10.26 7.96
C THR A 38 10.82 -10.07 9.46
N ARG A 39 11.62 -10.77 10.28
CA ARG A 39 11.52 -10.73 11.75
C ARG A 39 11.66 -9.33 12.35
N ASN A 40 12.28 -8.39 11.65
CA ASN A 40 12.50 -7.01 12.12
C ASN A 40 11.36 -6.05 11.73
N LEU A 41 10.34 -6.47 10.97
CA LEU A 41 9.25 -5.60 10.51
C LEU A 41 8.60 -4.82 11.66
N HIS A 42 8.33 -5.46 12.79
CA HIS A 42 7.79 -4.81 14.00
C HIS A 42 8.62 -3.62 14.48
N LYS A 43 9.96 -3.76 14.43
CA LYS A 43 10.87 -2.67 14.83
C LYS A 43 10.82 -1.52 13.83
N LEU A 44 10.70 -1.84 12.54
CA LEU A 44 10.60 -0.85 11.46
C LEU A 44 9.31 -0.05 11.56
N VAL A 45 8.18 -0.71 11.82
CA VAL A 45 6.90 -0.04 12.05
C VAL A 45 6.98 0.92 13.24
N LYS A 46 7.50 0.47 14.38
CA LYS A 46 7.68 1.32 15.58
C LYS A 46 8.58 2.52 15.31
N ARG A 47 9.61 2.38 14.48
CA ARG A 47 10.47 3.51 14.09
C ARG A 47 9.66 4.57 13.34
N VAL A 48 8.89 4.19 12.32
CA VAL A 48 8.11 5.16 11.56
C VAL A 48 7.02 5.80 12.44
N GLN A 49 6.40 5.05 13.34
CA GLN A 49 5.45 5.60 14.32
C GLN A 49 6.11 6.67 15.21
N LYS A 50 7.37 6.48 15.60
CA LYS A 50 8.14 7.46 16.37
C LYS A 50 8.51 8.69 15.53
N ASP A 51 8.87 8.49 14.26
CA ASP A 51 9.27 9.56 13.35
C ASP A 51 8.06 10.42 12.91
N LEU A 52 6.88 9.83 12.85
CA LEU A 52 5.62 10.45 12.46
C LEU A 52 4.54 10.23 13.54
N PRO A 53 4.71 10.83 14.73
CA PRO A 53 3.75 10.67 15.82
C PRO A 53 2.38 11.26 15.41
N ASP A 54 1.31 10.67 15.93
CA ASP A 54 -0.09 11.09 15.70
C ASP A 54 -0.55 11.01 14.24
N ASN A 55 0.17 10.29 13.37
CA ASN A 55 -0.25 10.04 12.01
C ASN A 55 -1.03 8.73 11.92
N ARG A 56 -2.36 8.82 11.79
CA ARG A 56 -3.27 7.66 11.73
C ARG A 56 -3.01 6.75 10.54
N LEU A 57 -2.49 7.28 9.43
CA LEU A 57 -2.10 6.46 8.27
C LEU A 57 -0.93 5.53 8.60
N VAL A 58 0.03 5.97 9.42
CA VAL A 58 1.13 5.09 9.87
C VAL A 58 0.61 3.93 10.71
N GLU A 59 -0.38 4.18 11.57
CA GLU A 59 -1.03 3.12 12.34
C GLU A 59 -1.78 2.15 11.44
N HIS A 60 -2.57 2.68 10.48
CA HIS A 60 -3.31 1.87 9.52
C HIS A 60 -2.37 1.01 8.66
N LEU A 61 -1.33 1.60 8.06
CA LEU A 61 -0.34 0.87 7.27
C LEU A 61 0.46 -0.13 8.10
N GLY A 62 0.75 0.20 9.36
CA GLY A 62 1.37 -0.72 10.32
C GLY A 62 0.50 -1.96 10.56
N ASN A 63 -0.81 -1.77 10.75
CA ASN A 63 -1.76 -2.88 10.86
C ASN A 63 -1.85 -3.69 9.55
N CYS A 64 -1.93 -3.03 8.40
CA CYS A 64 -1.90 -3.72 7.11
C CYS A 64 -0.64 -4.57 6.92
N SER A 65 0.50 -4.07 7.38
CA SER A 65 1.79 -4.76 7.29
C SER A 65 1.90 -5.97 8.22
N LEU A 66 1.45 -5.82 9.47
CA LEU A 66 1.68 -6.80 10.52
C LEU A 66 0.55 -7.84 10.64
N THR A 67 -0.68 -7.46 10.34
CA THR A 67 -1.86 -8.32 10.46
C THR A 67 -2.24 -8.96 9.13
N TRP A 68 -2.22 -8.18 8.05
CA TRP A 68 -2.63 -8.62 6.72
C TRP A 68 -1.44 -9.00 5.83
N HIS A 69 -0.21 -8.82 6.30
CA HIS A 69 1.02 -9.10 5.56
C HIS A 69 1.09 -8.41 4.18
N CYS A 70 0.46 -7.23 4.05
CA CYS A 70 0.40 -6.48 2.82
C CYS A 70 1.78 -5.96 2.41
N CYS A 71 2.35 -6.49 1.34
CA CYS A 71 3.67 -6.12 0.85
C CYS A 71 3.74 -4.64 0.44
N THR A 72 2.68 -4.10 -0.16
CA THR A 72 2.62 -2.67 -0.52
C THR A 72 2.73 -1.76 0.71
N ALA A 73 2.03 -2.09 1.80
CA ALA A 73 2.14 -1.34 3.04
C ALA A 73 3.54 -1.48 3.68
N GLN A 74 4.15 -2.66 3.56
CA GLN A 74 5.50 -2.91 4.07
C GLN A 74 6.58 -2.08 3.37
N ASN A 75 6.37 -1.69 2.11
CA ASN A 75 7.32 -0.86 1.37
C ASN A 75 7.66 0.46 2.09
N LEU A 76 6.68 1.09 2.75
CA LEU A 76 6.92 2.29 3.56
C LEU A 76 7.95 2.01 4.68
N PHE A 77 7.78 0.90 5.38
CA PHE A 77 8.59 0.55 6.56
C PHE A 77 9.97 0.03 6.17
N TYR A 78 10.06 -0.71 5.06
CA TYR A 78 11.33 -1.15 4.49
C TYR A 78 12.06 -0.07 3.70
N ARG A 79 11.44 1.11 3.49
CA ARG A 79 11.96 2.18 2.64
C ARG A 79 12.23 1.70 1.21
N ARG A 80 11.30 0.95 0.67
CA ARG A 80 11.35 0.45 -0.71
C ARG A 80 10.61 1.42 -1.64
N TRP A 81 10.81 1.26 -2.89
CA TRP A 81 10.44 2.11 -4.02
C TRP A 81 9.02 2.73 -4.00
N GLU A 82 7.99 2.08 -3.48
CA GLU A 82 6.62 2.59 -3.52
C GLU A 82 6.04 2.77 -2.13
N ALA A 83 5.40 3.92 -1.88
CA ALA A 83 4.48 4.09 -0.77
C ALA A 83 3.05 4.22 -1.29
N GLY A 84 2.23 3.22 -1.04
CA GLY A 84 0.79 3.31 -1.21
C GLY A 84 0.17 4.08 -0.06
N ILE A 85 -0.53 5.18 -0.36
CA ILE A 85 -1.14 6.05 0.65
C ILE A 85 -2.65 5.96 0.55
N PRO A 86 -3.34 5.22 1.44
CA PRO A 86 -4.79 5.16 1.46
C PRO A 86 -5.39 6.54 1.78
N SER A 87 -6.39 6.95 1.01
CA SER A 87 -6.95 8.31 1.07
C SER A 87 -8.46 8.35 1.29
N SER A 88 -9.18 7.30 0.88
CA SER A 88 -10.65 7.31 0.89
C SER A 88 -11.26 6.11 1.60
N PRO A 89 -12.12 6.32 2.61
CA PRO A 89 -12.92 5.24 3.19
C PRO A 89 -14.13 4.86 2.34
N VAL A 90 -14.51 5.69 1.37
CA VAL A 90 -15.72 5.53 0.55
C VAL A 90 -15.39 5.16 -0.88
N CYS A 91 -16.31 4.43 -1.53
CA CYS A 91 -16.20 4.01 -2.92
C CYS A 91 -17.57 4.13 -3.58
N ASN A 92 -17.60 4.51 -4.83
CA ASN A 92 -18.80 4.56 -5.66
C ASN A 92 -19.02 3.27 -6.48
N ALA A 93 -18.14 2.28 -6.32
CA ALA A 93 -18.25 0.97 -6.93
C ALA A 93 -18.65 -0.11 -5.90
N ASN A 94 -19.26 -1.19 -6.36
CA ASN A 94 -19.66 -2.34 -5.56
C ASN A 94 -19.10 -3.63 -6.20
N CYS A 95 -17.78 -3.76 -6.21
CA CYS A 95 -17.08 -4.83 -6.90
C CYS A 95 -17.18 -6.15 -6.14
N PHE A 96 -17.58 -7.23 -6.83
CA PHE A 96 -17.39 -8.58 -6.33
C PHE A 96 -15.88 -8.87 -6.22
N GLY A 97 -15.46 -9.47 -5.11
CA GLY A 97 -14.05 -9.72 -4.83
C GLY A 97 -13.27 -8.49 -4.37
N CYS A 98 -13.94 -7.43 -3.95
CA CYS A 98 -13.27 -6.29 -3.33
C CYS A 98 -12.47 -6.74 -2.11
N ILE A 99 -11.17 -6.46 -2.10
CA ILE A 99 -10.27 -6.97 -1.06
C ILE A 99 -10.42 -6.27 0.30
N SER A 100 -11.16 -5.17 0.37
CA SER A 100 -11.35 -4.40 1.61
C SER A 100 -12.82 -4.25 2.04
N LEU A 101 -13.78 -4.42 1.13
CA LEU A 101 -15.21 -4.34 1.44
C LEU A 101 -16.01 -5.12 0.41
N GLN A 102 -16.07 -6.43 0.59
CA GLN A 102 -16.81 -7.33 -0.28
C GLN A 102 -18.29 -7.33 0.11
N PRO A 103 -19.23 -7.17 -0.85
CA PRO A 103 -20.66 -7.25 -0.58
C PRO A 103 -21.17 -8.68 -0.34
N ALA A 104 -20.42 -9.70 -0.77
CA ALA A 104 -20.83 -11.10 -0.65
C ALA A 104 -20.60 -11.64 0.77
N GLU A 105 -21.63 -12.23 1.37
CA GLU A 105 -21.55 -12.81 2.71
C GLU A 105 -20.72 -14.10 2.79
N CYS A 106 -20.66 -14.86 1.68
CA CYS A 106 -19.96 -16.14 1.63
C CYS A 106 -18.44 -16.04 1.71
N CYS A 107 -17.86 -14.90 1.33
CA CYS A 107 -16.41 -14.70 1.22
C CYS A 107 -16.03 -13.34 1.82
N PRO A 108 -15.59 -13.29 3.07
CA PRO A 108 -15.19 -12.04 3.70
C PRO A 108 -13.98 -11.44 2.99
N SER A 109 -13.90 -10.11 3.01
CA SER A 109 -12.71 -9.42 2.49
C SER A 109 -11.45 -9.82 3.26
N PRO A 110 -10.33 -10.09 2.58
CA PRO A 110 -9.08 -10.53 3.22
C PRO A 110 -8.43 -9.48 4.10
N GLN A 111 -8.78 -8.21 3.93
CA GLN A 111 -8.30 -7.10 4.75
C GLN A 111 -9.38 -6.05 4.99
N SER A 112 -9.19 -5.19 5.99
CA SER A 112 -10.15 -4.14 6.29
C SER A 112 -9.87 -2.87 5.49
N ARG A 113 -10.94 -2.24 5.03
CA ARG A 113 -10.89 -0.89 4.46
C ARG A 113 -10.56 0.14 5.53
N ILE A 114 -9.81 1.18 5.16
CA ILE A 114 -9.58 2.35 6.01
C ILE A 114 -10.92 2.94 6.49
N LYS A 115 -11.02 3.23 7.78
CA LYS A 115 -12.28 3.67 8.43
C LYS A 115 -12.36 5.18 8.65
N PHE A 116 -11.34 5.92 8.26
CA PHE A 116 -11.27 7.37 8.41
C PHE A 116 -10.79 8.03 7.13
N ARG A 117 -11.12 9.28 6.95
CA ARG A 117 -10.58 10.12 5.88
C ARG A 117 -9.31 10.80 6.39
N PRO A 118 -8.13 10.52 5.82
CA PRO A 118 -6.90 11.16 6.25
C PRO A 118 -6.90 12.64 5.88
N THR A 119 -6.24 13.44 6.71
CA THR A 119 -6.05 14.85 6.43
C THR A 119 -4.95 15.07 5.38
N PRO A 120 -4.95 16.22 4.66
CA PRO A 120 -3.85 16.56 3.76
C PRO A 120 -2.47 16.59 4.45
N LYS A 121 -2.44 16.86 5.76
CA LYS A 121 -1.21 16.83 6.56
C LYS A 121 -0.69 15.40 6.73
N GLU A 122 -1.55 14.46 7.09
CA GLU A 122 -1.17 13.05 7.27
C GLU A 122 -0.65 12.44 5.97
N ILE A 123 -1.33 12.68 4.86
CA ILE A 123 -0.91 12.24 3.52
C ILE A 123 0.46 12.83 3.16
N ALA A 124 0.61 14.16 3.32
CA ALA A 124 1.86 14.84 2.97
C ALA A 124 3.04 14.38 3.84
N GLN A 125 2.82 14.11 5.13
CA GLN A 125 3.86 13.61 6.03
C GLN A 125 4.42 12.26 5.56
N ILE A 126 3.54 11.31 5.20
CA ILE A 126 3.99 10.00 4.68
C ILE A 126 4.70 10.18 3.34
N GLY A 127 4.12 10.95 2.42
CA GLY A 127 4.73 11.18 1.12
C GLY A 127 6.13 11.78 1.22
N ILE A 128 6.30 12.82 2.03
CA ILE A 128 7.59 13.46 2.27
C ILE A 128 8.57 12.47 2.92
N TYR A 129 8.14 11.78 3.98
CA TYR A 129 8.99 10.79 4.67
C TYR A 129 9.51 9.72 3.70
N HIS A 130 8.62 9.20 2.86
CA HIS A 130 8.99 8.16 1.90
C HIS A 130 9.97 8.67 0.85
N LEU A 131 9.69 9.82 0.24
CA LEU A 131 10.58 10.45 -0.76
C LEU A 131 11.97 10.80 -0.19
N GLU A 132 12.08 11.05 1.11
CA GLU A 132 13.37 11.32 1.78
C GLU A 132 14.15 10.07 2.11
N THR A 133 13.47 8.94 2.29
CA THR A 133 14.10 7.77 2.91
C THR A 133 14.23 6.56 2.00
N ALA A 134 13.47 6.49 0.91
CA ALA A 134 13.49 5.37 -0.03
C ALA A 134 14.22 5.72 -1.33
N PRO A 135 15.02 4.80 -1.89
CA PRO A 135 15.62 4.97 -3.22
C PRO A 135 14.54 4.86 -4.30
N ASP A 136 14.69 5.61 -5.38
CA ASP A 136 13.77 5.61 -6.54
C ASP A 136 12.29 5.70 -6.14
N ALA A 137 12.03 6.53 -5.12
CA ALA A 137 10.75 6.56 -4.44
C ALA A 137 9.61 7.08 -5.32
N ILE A 138 8.48 6.40 -5.27
CA ILE A 138 7.21 6.85 -5.83
C ILE A 138 6.11 6.83 -4.76
N ILE A 139 5.09 7.64 -4.96
CA ILE A 139 3.88 7.68 -4.13
C ILE A 139 2.71 7.29 -5.02
N SER A 140 1.84 6.43 -4.52
CA SER A 140 0.64 5.98 -5.22
C SER A 140 -0.62 6.11 -4.35
N PHE A 141 -1.75 6.28 -5.02
CA PHE A 141 -3.10 6.22 -4.45
C PHE A 141 -3.87 5.11 -5.16
N GLY A 142 -4.98 4.63 -4.59
CA GLY A 142 -5.75 3.52 -5.15
C GLY A 142 -5.35 2.17 -4.58
N GLN A 143 -5.08 2.13 -3.28
CA GLN A 143 -4.66 0.92 -2.59
C GLN A 143 -5.86 0.01 -2.28
N GLY A 144 -5.63 -1.30 -2.26
CA GLY A 144 -6.69 -2.27 -1.96
C GLY A 144 -7.36 -2.10 -0.59
N CYS A 145 -6.68 -1.45 0.37
CA CYS A 145 -7.22 -1.15 1.69
C CYS A 145 -8.02 0.15 1.77
N GLU A 146 -8.32 0.78 0.65
CA GLU A 146 -9.13 2.00 0.58
C GLU A 146 -10.33 1.86 -0.37
N GLY A 147 -11.16 2.89 -0.45
CA GLY A 147 -12.19 3.05 -1.45
C GLY A 147 -11.66 3.69 -2.72
N GLU A 148 -12.44 4.59 -3.31
CA GLU A 148 -12.09 5.32 -4.52
C GLU A 148 -11.37 6.64 -4.20
N PRO A 149 -10.08 6.80 -4.55
CA PRO A 149 -9.30 8.01 -4.24
C PRO A 149 -9.88 9.29 -4.84
N SER A 150 -10.51 9.22 -6.01
CA SER A 150 -11.11 10.39 -6.64
C SER A 150 -12.21 11.06 -5.80
N LEU A 151 -12.81 10.30 -4.87
CA LEU A 151 -13.76 10.81 -3.89
C LEU A 151 -13.09 11.54 -2.70
N ALA A 152 -11.76 11.53 -2.63
CA ALA A 152 -10.97 12.21 -1.61
C ALA A 152 -10.03 13.29 -2.19
N VAL A 153 -10.31 13.76 -3.40
CA VAL A 153 -9.48 14.72 -4.13
C VAL A 153 -9.20 16.00 -3.31
N ASP A 154 -10.18 16.45 -2.53
CA ASP A 154 -10.05 17.61 -1.65
C ASP A 154 -8.97 17.46 -0.56
N ASN A 155 -8.57 16.24 -0.25
CA ASN A 155 -7.49 15.94 0.69
C ASN A 155 -6.20 15.60 -0.05
N ILE A 156 -6.31 14.91 -1.18
CA ILE A 156 -5.15 14.47 -1.98
C ILE A 156 -4.45 15.65 -2.62
N VAL A 157 -5.19 16.55 -3.30
CA VAL A 157 -4.60 17.68 -4.03
C VAL A 157 -3.79 18.60 -3.11
N PRO A 158 -4.32 19.10 -1.98
CA PRO A 158 -3.51 19.91 -1.06
C PRO A 158 -2.32 19.20 -0.46
N ALA A 159 -2.41 17.86 -0.29
CA ALA A 159 -1.27 17.06 0.17
C ALA A 159 -0.17 16.99 -0.89
N ILE A 160 -0.54 16.74 -2.15
CA ILE A 160 0.39 16.76 -3.28
C ILE A 160 1.06 18.12 -3.43
N GLU A 161 0.31 19.20 -3.31
CA GLU A 161 0.87 20.57 -3.36
C GLU A 161 1.93 20.80 -2.27
N LYS A 162 1.67 20.33 -1.04
CA LYS A 162 2.64 20.40 0.06
C LYS A 162 3.91 19.58 -0.23
N ILE A 163 3.73 18.37 -0.79
CA ILE A 163 4.86 17.53 -1.18
C ILE A 163 5.67 18.20 -2.29
N ARG A 164 5.00 18.74 -3.32
CA ARG A 164 5.63 19.40 -4.46
C ARG A 164 6.39 20.68 -4.10
N LYS A 165 5.95 21.41 -3.08
CA LYS A 165 6.73 22.56 -2.57
C LYS A 165 8.12 22.13 -2.07
N LYS A 166 8.25 20.94 -1.54
CA LYS A 166 9.54 20.40 -1.06
C LYS A 166 10.28 19.63 -2.16
N TYR A 167 9.54 18.94 -3.04
CA TYR A 167 10.07 18.14 -4.14
C TYR A 167 9.47 18.62 -5.48
N PRO A 168 10.16 19.44 -6.26
CA PRO A 168 9.71 19.90 -7.58
C PRO A 168 9.53 18.74 -8.58
N PRO A 169 8.80 18.95 -9.69
CA PRO A 169 8.30 17.90 -10.61
C PRO A 169 9.31 16.94 -11.22
N THR A 170 10.61 17.22 -11.17
CA THR A 170 11.67 16.37 -11.70
C THR A 170 11.78 15.00 -11.02
N TYR A 171 11.11 14.81 -9.87
CA TYR A 171 11.24 13.60 -9.04
C TYR A 171 9.92 12.87 -8.76
N MET A 172 8.81 13.28 -9.34
CA MET A 172 7.51 12.63 -9.08
C MET A 172 6.89 12.08 -10.35
N ASN A 173 6.88 10.76 -10.49
CA ASN A 173 5.94 10.07 -11.36
C ASN A 173 4.64 9.82 -10.57
N LEU A 174 3.64 10.68 -10.77
CA LEU A 174 2.29 10.44 -10.25
C LEU A 174 1.61 9.43 -11.19
N LYS A 175 1.47 8.18 -10.78
CA LYS A 175 0.53 7.26 -11.42
C LYS A 175 -0.77 7.29 -10.63
N ILE A 176 -1.80 7.88 -11.21
CA ILE A 176 -3.20 7.60 -10.86
C ILE A 176 -3.58 6.43 -11.76
N ILE A 177 -3.91 5.30 -11.17
CA ILE A 177 -4.40 4.12 -11.89
C ILE A 177 -5.91 4.13 -11.81
#